data_8442bca091837eb9f042c19ff47e9dce
#
_entry.id   8442bca091837eb9f042c19ff47e9dce
#
_cell.length_a   1.000
_cell.length_b   1.000
_cell.length_c   1.000
_cell.angle_alpha   90.00
_cell.angle_beta   90.00
_cell.angle_gamma   90.00
#
_symmetry.space_group_name_H-M   'P 1'
#
loop_
_entity.id
_entity.type
_entity.pdbx_description
1 polymer ?
#
loop_
_entity_poly.entity_id
_entity_poly.type
_entity_poly.pdbx_seq_one_letter_code
_entity_poly.pdbx_strand_id
1 'polypeptide(L)'
;METRNSAEKRLKDFWGGYAVEFKLATTEIYSEHSSDLDVLRRRAINLGQGPKFLIDISRFEYIEDKQHFDFDGTVIYVYSPLMIVCEKLRAICQQMVEYGPIIRRDRAGSARPKDFVDIFVLVNAIELDLTGEEMQKNLTAMFAIKKVPLTFLGLIPNYYQFHLAGFPAVKATVSPDFEIKEFDFYFNYVLDLVNRLKPTWNK
;
A
#
# COMPACT_ATOMS: atom_id res chain seq x y z
N MET A 1 -0.27 -7.24 -22.49
CA MET A 1 -0.88 -6.59 -21.32
C MET A 1 -2.07 -7.45 -20.90
N GLU A 2 -1.90 -8.33 -19.90
CA GLU A 2 -2.98 -9.19 -19.43
C GLU A 2 -3.74 -8.48 -18.31
N THR A 3 -5.06 -8.41 -18.45
CA THR A 3 -5.91 -7.90 -17.38
C THR A 3 -5.99 -8.94 -16.26
N ARG A 4 -5.67 -8.51 -15.07
CA ARG A 4 -5.74 -9.35 -13.87
C ARG A 4 -7.16 -9.90 -13.71
N ASN A 5 -7.29 -11.14 -14.06
CA ASN A 5 -8.26 -12.16 -13.65
C ASN A 5 -9.74 -12.09 -14.09
N SER A 6 -10.17 -13.14 -14.76
CA SER A 6 -11.54 -13.36 -15.23
C SER A 6 -12.60 -13.59 -14.12
N ALA A 7 -12.20 -13.98 -12.91
CA ALA A 7 -13.09 -14.09 -11.73
C ALA A 7 -13.46 -12.74 -11.15
N GLU A 8 -12.60 -11.73 -11.31
CA GLU A 8 -12.77 -10.35 -10.80
C GLU A 8 -13.64 -9.48 -11.72
N LYS A 9 -14.10 -9.99 -12.84
CA LYS A 9 -14.94 -9.27 -13.81
C LYS A 9 -16.20 -8.62 -13.22
N ARG A 10 -16.55 -8.91 -11.96
CA ARG A 10 -17.77 -8.42 -11.27
C ARG A 10 -17.51 -7.35 -10.21
N LEU A 11 -16.24 -7.03 -9.90
CA LEU A 11 -15.87 -5.94 -8.99
C LEU A 11 -15.44 -4.68 -9.75
N LYS A 12 -15.86 -4.54 -10.99
CA LYS A 12 -15.34 -3.60 -11.99
C LYS A 12 -15.46 -2.13 -11.64
N ASP A 13 -16.33 -1.76 -10.70
CA ASP A 13 -16.67 -0.36 -10.47
C ASP A 13 -15.68 0.35 -9.53
N PHE A 14 -14.89 -0.40 -8.75
CA PHE A 14 -13.95 0.17 -7.78
C PHE A 14 -12.70 -0.69 -7.55
N TRP A 15 -12.58 -1.84 -8.26
CA TRP A 15 -11.48 -2.77 -8.13
C TRP A 15 -10.93 -3.17 -9.49
N GLY A 16 -9.61 -3.29 -9.59
CA GLY A 16 -8.94 -3.73 -10.80
C GLY A 16 -7.71 -2.89 -11.12
N GLY A 17 -6.96 -3.36 -12.10
CA GLY A 17 -5.72 -2.73 -12.51
C GLY A 17 -5.00 -3.54 -13.58
N TYR A 18 -3.73 -3.24 -13.75
CA TYR A 18 -2.86 -3.90 -14.70
C TYR A 18 -1.61 -4.39 -13.98
N ALA A 19 -1.13 -5.57 -14.34
CA ALA A 19 0.18 -6.04 -13.96
C ALA A 19 1.08 -5.99 -15.20
N VAL A 20 2.20 -5.27 -15.09
CA VAL A 20 3.22 -5.19 -16.15
C VAL A 20 4.42 -5.98 -15.68
N GLU A 21 4.68 -7.12 -16.32
CA GLU A 21 5.86 -7.93 -16.07
C GLU A 21 6.90 -7.64 -17.15
N PHE A 22 8.13 -7.37 -16.75
CA PHE A 22 9.23 -7.11 -17.68
C PHE A 22 10.55 -7.67 -17.14
N LYS A 23 11.55 -7.69 -18.00
CA LYS A 23 12.94 -8.03 -17.67
C LYS A 23 13.83 -6.90 -18.09
N LEU A 24 14.97 -6.74 -17.44
CA LEU A 24 15.99 -5.77 -17.77
C LEU A 24 17.23 -6.49 -18.31
N ALA A 25 17.89 -5.87 -19.27
CA ALA A 25 19.23 -6.26 -19.72
C ALA A 25 20.16 -5.04 -19.57
N THR A 26 21.45 -5.28 -19.39
CA THR A 26 22.43 -4.18 -19.45
C THR A 26 22.54 -3.65 -20.88
N THR A 27 23.03 -2.43 -21.01
CA THR A 27 23.27 -1.78 -22.33
C THR A 27 24.23 -2.59 -23.20
N GLU A 28 25.21 -3.24 -22.60
CA GLU A 28 26.19 -4.09 -23.30
C GLU A 28 25.50 -5.31 -23.93
N ILE A 29 24.73 -6.05 -23.10
CA ILE A 29 23.98 -7.23 -23.56
C ILE A 29 22.95 -6.83 -24.64
N TYR A 30 22.28 -5.69 -24.46
CA TYR A 30 21.35 -5.19 -25.47
C TYR A 30 22.05 -4.81 -26.77
N SER A 31 23.19 -4.14 -26.70
CA SER A 31 23.95 -3.72 -27.89
C SER A 31 24.45 -4.92 -28.71
N GLU A 32 24.86 -6.00 -28.03
CA GLU A 32 25.35 -7.22 -28.69
C GLU A 32 24.22 -8.09 -29.26
N HIS A 33 23.03 -8.08 -28.67
CA HIS A 33 21.97 -9.04 -28.93
C HIS A 33 20.59 -8.41 -29.14
N SER A 34 20.50 -7.14 -29.56
CA SER A 34 19.23 -6.40 -29.69
C SER A 34 18.19 -7.08 -30.59
N SER A 35 18.62 -7.89 -31.56
CA SER A 35 17.73 -8.65 -32.46
C SER A 35 17.36 -10.06 -31.96
N ASP A 36 17.97 -10.53 -30.85
CA ASP A 36 17.72 -11.88 -30.29
C ASP A 36 17.06 -11.79 -28.91
N LEU A 37 15.72 -11.79 -28.91
CA LEU A 37 14.95 -11.72 -27.69
C LEU A 37 15.18 -12.91 -26.74
N ASP A 38 15.52 -14.08 -27.25
CA ASP A 38 15.74 -15.26 -26.41
C ASP A 38 17.07 -15.20 -25.70
N VAL A 39 18.10 -14.62 -26.32
CA VAL A 39 19.36 -14.31 -25.64
C VAL A 39 19.13 -13.22 -24.58
N LEU A 40 18.44 -12.13 -24.91
CA LEU A 40 18.11 -11.07 -23.96
C LEU A 40 17.35 -11.62 -22.76
N ARG A 41 16.36 -12.50 -22.97
CA ARG A 41 15.57 -13.13 -21.89
C ARG A 41 16.42 -14.00 -20.98
N ARG A 42 17.38 -14.76 -21.53
CA ARG A 42 18.29 -15.64 -20.77
C ARG A 42 19.33 -14.86 -19.98
N ARG A 43 19.83 -13.75 -20.55
CA ARG A 43 20.86 -12.89 -19.95
C ARG A 43 20.28 -11.72 -19.15
N ALA A 44 18.99 -11.75 -18.87
CA ALA A 44 18.34 -10.70 -18.08
C ALA A 44 18.94 -10.58 -16.68
N ILE A 45 18.99 -9.35 -16.18
CA ILE A 45 19.46 -9.04 -14.83
C ILE A 45 18.66 -9.83 -13.81
N ASN A 46 19.36 -10.49 -12.87
CA ASN A 46 18.78 -11.21 -11.75
C ASN A 46 19.33 -10.66 -10.44
N LEU A 47 18.47 -10.06 -9.63
CA LEU A 47 18.82 -9.49 -8.33
C LEU A 47 18.58 -10.47 -7.17
N GLY A 48 18.61 -11.78 -7.45
CA GLY A 48 18.48 -12.83 -6.42
C GLY A 48 17.03 -13.31 -6.19
N GLN A 49 16.04 -12.57 -6.68
CA GLN A 49 14.62 -12.95 -6.60
C GLN A 49 14.03 -13.38 -7.96
N GLY A 50 14.91 -13.66 -8.93
CA GLY A 50 14.56 -13.95 -10.31
C GLY A 50 14.72 -12.75 -11.23
N PRO A 51 14.64 -12.96 -12.55
CA PRO A 51 14.89 -11.93 -13.55
C PRO A 51 13.63 -11.11 -13.93
N LYS A 52 12.52 -11.29 -13.23
CA LYS A 52 11.25 -10.64 -13.54
C LYS A 52 10.99 -9.50 -12.59
N PHE A 53 10.69 -8.35 -13.15
CA PHE A 53 10.22 -7.18 -12.43
C PHE A 53 8.72 -7.00 -12.69
N LEU A 54 7.99 -6.62 -11.64
CA LEU A 54 6.55 -6.44 -11.70
C LEU A 54 6.19 -5.02 -11.29
N ILE A 55 5.37 -4.36 -12.11
CA ILE A 55 4.70 -3.11 -11.75
C ILE A 55 3.20 -3.38 -11.69
N ASP A 56 2.62 -3.21 -10.51
CA ASP A 56 1.18 -3.24 -10.31
C ASP A 56 0.61 -1.83 -10.46
N ILE A 57 -0.31 -1.65 -11.41
CA ILE A 57 -0.98 -0.39 -11.68
C ILE A 57 -2.44 -0.53 -11.25
N SER A 58 -2.83 0.15 -10.19
CA SER A 58 -4.25 0.20 -9.78
C SER A 58 -5.02 1.18 -10.67
N ARG A 59 -6.24 0.80 -11.05
CA ARG A 59 -7.11 1.63 -11.89
C ARG A 59 -7.91 2.65 -11.09
N PHE A 60 -8.22 2.33 -9.85
CA PHE A 60 -9.11 3.13 -9.00
C PHE A 60 -8.34 3.60 -7.78
N GLU A 61 -7.67 4.74 -7.90
CA GLU A 61 -6.93 5.38 -6.82
C GLU A 61 -7.33 6.86 -6.72
N TYR A 62 -7.34 7.37 -5.49
CA TYR A 62 -7.49 8.79 -5.27
C TYR A 62 -6.15 9.49 -5.51
N ILE A 63 -6.12 10.42 -6.46
CA ILE A 63 -4.87 11.06 -6.91
C ILE A 63 -4.99 12.60 -6.99
N GLU A 64 -6.06 13.20 -6.44
CA GLU A 64 -6.28 14.65 -6.59
C GLU A 64 -5.19 15.47 -5.90
N ASP A 65 -4.78 15.04 -4.70
CA ASP A 65 -3.79 15.76 -3.88
C ASP A 65 -2.35 15.20 -4.05
N LYS A 66 -2.08 14.51 -5.19
CA LYS A 66 -0.74 14.02 -5.52
C LYS A 66 0.27 15.16 -5.65
N GLN A 67 1.50 14.89 -5.28
CA GLN A 67 2.60 15.84 -5.38
C GLN A 67 3.49 15.54 -6.59
N HIS A 68 4.16 16.56 -7.09
CA HIS A 68 5.21 16.42 -8.09
C HIS A 68 6.54 16.10 -7.40
N PHE A 69 7.26 15.15 -7.93
CA PHE A 69 8.60 14.83 -7.52
C PHE A 69 9.50 14.77 -8.76
N ASP A 70 10.57 15.53 -8.77
CA ASP A 70 11.59 15.44 -9.83
C ASP A 70 12.57 14.31 -9.48
N PHE A 71 12.63 13.33 -10.34
CA PHE A 71 13.56 12.24 -10.25
C PHE A 71 14.48 12.25 -11.48
N ASP A 72 15.70 12.72 -11.30
CA ASP A 72 16.71 12.82 -12.36
C ASP A 72 16.20 13.53 -13.65
N GLY A 73 15.51 14.66 -13.50
CA GLY A 73 14.93 15.41 -14.61
C GLY A 73 13.63 14.84 -15.18
N THR A 74 13.09 13.79 -14.56
CA THR A 74 11.79 13.21 -14.91
C THR A 74 10.78 13.53 -13.83
N VAL A 75 9.71 14.24 -14.18
CA VAL A 75 8.60 14.54 -13.25
C VAL A 75 7.76 13.30 -13.05
N ILE A 76 7.71 12.82 -11.81
CA ILE A 76 6.79 11.76 -11.38
C ILE A 76 5.75 12.31 -10.39
N TYR A 77 4.59 11.66 -10.32
CA TYR A 77 3.55 11.99 -9.37
C TYR A 77 3.55 10.97 -8.23
N VAL A 78 3.60 11.47 -7.00
CA VAL A 78 3.66 10.64 -5.80
C VAL A 78 2.54 11.03 -4.83
N TYR A 79 2.16 10.12 -3.97
CA TYR A 79 1.31 10.45 -2.84
C TYR A 79 2.04 11.37 -1.86
N SER A 80 1.33 12.38 -1.34
CA SER A 80 1.84 13.13 -0.19
C SER A 80 1.97 12.20 1.02
N PRO A 81 2.82 12.51 2.00
CA PRO A 81 2.91 11.73 3.23
C PRO A 81 1.55 11.55 3.92
N LEU A 82 0.71 12.57 3.90
CA LEU A 82 -0.65 12.52 4.45
C LEU A 82 -1.53 11.52 3.70
N MET A 83 -1.46 11.51 2.36
CA MET A 83 -2.14 10.53 1.52
C MET A 83 -1.67 9.11 1.82
N ILE A 84 -0.37 8.90 2.06
CA ILE A 84 0.17 7.59 2.41
C ILE A 84 -0.40 7.11 3.77
N VAL A 85 -0.49 7.98 4.77
CA VAL A 85 -1.13 7.64 6.05
C VAL A 85 -2.58 7.22 5.86
N CYS A 86 -3.37 7.99 5.09
CA CYS A 86 -4.76 7.66 4.78
C CYS A 86 -4.90 6.32 4.05
N GLU A 87 -4.02 6.07 3.06
CA GLU A 87 -3.99 4.83 2.31
C GLU A 87 -3.71 3.63 3.22
N LYS A 88 -2.73 3.75 4.12
CA LYS A 88 -2.38 2.68 5.06
C LYS A 88 -3.50 2.39 6.06
N LEU A 89 -4.16 3.41 6.61
CA LEU A 89 -5.34 3.24 7.47
C LEU A 89 -6.46 2.49 6.71
N ARG A 90 -6.74 2.90 5.46
CA ARG A 90 -7.70 2.20 4.60
C ARG A 90 -7.28 0.75 4.33
N ALA A 91 -6.00 0.51 4.03
CA ALA A 91 -5.49 -0.81 3.72
C ALA A 91 -5.58 -1.77 4.93
N ILE A 92 -5.35 -1.27 6.15
CA ILE A 92 -5.58 -2.02 7.40
C ILE A 92 -7.06 -2.43 7.50
N CYS A 93 -7.98 -1.48 7.35
CA CYS A 93 -9.42 -1.75 7.41
C CYS A 93 -9.90 -2.71 6.31
N GLN A 94 -9.26 -2.69 5.15
CA GLN A 94 -9.57 -3.55 4.01
C GLN A 94 -9.27 -5.04 4.27
N GLN A 95 -8.46 -5.36 5.27
CA GLN A 95 -8.15 -6.75 5.62
C GLN A 95 -9.17 -7.38 6.55
N MET A 96 -10.04 -6.60 7.14
CA MET A 96 -11.06 -7.06 8.07
C MET A 96 -12.07 -8.00 7.41
N VAL A 97 -12.62 -8.92 8.18
CA VAL A 97 -13.65 -9.86 7.69
C VAL A 97 -14.92 -9.11 7.26
N GLU A 98 -15.22 -8.01 7.91
CA GLU A 98 -16.37 -7.14 7.62
C GLU A 98 -16.32 -6.51 6.22
N TYR A 99 -15.12 -6.36 5.64
CA TYR A 99 -14.97 -5.92 4.25
C TYR A 99 -15.26 -7.04 3.25
N GLY A 100 -15.25 -8.29 3.71
CA GLY A 100 -15.45 -9.47 2.88
C GLY A 100 -16.70 -9.43 2.00
N PRO A 101 -17.89 -9.10 2.53
CA PRO A 101 -19.12 -9.01 1.73
C PRO A 101 -19.04 -8.03 0.56
N ILE A 102 -18.29 -6.94 0.71
CA ILE A 102 -18.11 -5.89 -0.33
C ILE A 102 -17.33 -6.44 -1.52
N ILE A 103 -16.32 -7.28 -1.26
CA ILE A 103 -15.44 -7.87 -2.28
C ILE A 103 -15.66 -9.37 -2.50
N ARG A 104 -16.71 -9.93 -1.91
CA ARG A 104 -17.06 -11.37 -1.98
C ARG A 104 -15.95 -12.28 -1.46
N ARG A 105 -15.43 -11.93 -0.31
CA ARG A 105 -14.44 -12.70 0.44
C ARG A 105 -15.05 -13.08 1.79
N ASP A 106 -14.98 -14.36 2.15
CA ASP A 106 -15.56 -14.93 3.38
C ASP A 106 -14.58 -15.04 4.55
N ARG A 107 -13.34 -14.56 4.34
CA ARG A 107 -12.26 -14.55 5.35
C ARG A 107 -11.57 -13.20 5.43
N ALA A 108 -10.81 -12.96 6.49
CA ALA A 108 -9.91 -11.84 6.58
C ALA A 108 -8.85 -11.89 5.45
N GLY A 109 -8.31 -10.73 5.09
CA GLY A 109 -7.23 -10.63 4.13
C GLY A 109 -5.88 -11.05 4.70
N SER A 110 -4.83 -10.28 4.38
CA SER A 110 -3.49 -10.49 4.90
C SER A 110 -3.19 -9.51 6.03
N ALA A 111 -2.52 -9.97 7.09
CA ALA A 111 -2.04 -9.09 8.15
C ALA A 111 -1.14 -7.98 7.57
N ARG A 112 -1.23 -6.78 8.11
CA ARG A 112 -0.50 -5.60 7.65
C ARG A 112 0.26 -4.91 8.78
N PRO A 113 1.05 -5.61 9.58
CA PRO A 113 1.75 -5.02 10.71
C PRO A 113 2.76 -3.93 10.28
N LYS A 114 3.33 -4.06 9.08
CA LYS A 114 4.23 -3.05 8.52
C LYS A 114 3.53 -1.68 8.37
N ASP A 115 2.24 -1.64 8.04
CA ASP A 115 1.53 -0.36 7.87
C ASP A 115 1.43 0.42 9.19
N PHE A 116 1.38 -0.25 10.34
CA PHE A 116 1.42 0.41 11.66
C PHE A 116 2.78 1.06 11.91
N VAL A 117 3.87 0.37 11.56
CA VAL A 117 5.23 0.92 11.65
C VAL A 117 5.41 2.10 10.71
N ASP A 118 4.98 1.95 9.47
CA ASP A 118 5.12 2.98 8.43
C ASP A 118 4.33 4.26 8.81
N ILE A 119 3.12 4.12 9.36
CA ILE A 119 2.33 5.26 9.86
C ILE A 119 3.11 6.00 10.96
N PHE A 120 3.65 5.28 11.94
CA PHE A 120 4.45 5.86 13.00
C PHE A 120 5.66 6.63 12.44
N VAL A 121 6.41 5.99 11.55
CA VAL A 121 7.61 6.60 10.94
C VAL A 121 7.26 7.87 10.17
N LEU A 122 6.24 7.82 9.32
CA LEU A 122 5.83 8.97 8.51
C LEU A 122 5.38 10.16 9.36
N VAL A 123 4.55 9.89 10.37
CA VAL A 123 4.00 10.95 11.22
C VAL A 123 5.08 11.60 12.11
N ASN A 124 6.11 10.84 12.51
CA ASN A 124 7.17 11.38 13.34
C ASN A 124 8.36 11.96 12.54
N ALA A 125 8.52 11.56 11.28
CA ALA A 125 9.55 12.12 10.41
C ALA A 125 9.14 13.44 9.74
N ILE A 126 7.84 13.70 9.64
CA ILE A 126 7.28 14.85 8.91
C ILE A 126 6.18 15.44 9.78
N GLU A 127 6.21 16.77 9.96
CA GLU A 127 5.14 17.48 10.66
C GLU A 127 3.85 17.47 9.81
N LEU A 128 2.88 16.63 10.19
CA LEU A 128 1.62 16.44 9.49
C LEU A 128 0.46 16.96 10.34
N ASP A 129 -0.42 17.76 9.74
CA ASP A 129 -1.72 18.07 10.37
C ASP A 129 -2.69 16.90 10.17
N LEU A 130 -2.73 16.03 11.18
CA LEU A 130 -3.55 14.80 11.16
C LEU A 130 -5.02 15.06 11.50
N THR A 131 -5.41 16.28 11.85
CA THR A 131 -6.79 16.63 12.27
C THR A 131 -7.43 17.68 11.36
N GLY A 132 -6.66 18.30 10.49
CA GLY A 132 -7.10 19.34 9.58
C GLY A 132 -8.05 18.84 8.47
N GLU A 133 -8.56 19.79 7.71
CA GLU A 133 -9.52 19.53 6.62
C GLU A 133 -8.93 18.63 5.53
N GLU A 134 -7.63 18.80 5.23
CA GLU A 134 -6.94 17.99 4.22
C GLU A 134 -6.92 16.50 4.62
N MET A 135 -6.61 16.20 5.88
CA MET A 135 -6.67 14.83 6.40
C MET A 135 -8.07 14.24 6.28
N GLN A 136 -9.09 15.00 6.66
CA GLN A 136 -10.49 14.55 6.60
C GLN A 136 -10.94 14.29 5.16
N LYS A 137 -10.58 15.18 4.23
CA LYS A 137 -10.84 15.05 2.79
C LYS A 137 -10.18 13.81 2.23
N ASN A 138 -8.87 13.65 2.42
CA ASN A 138 -8.09 12.53 1.92
C ASN A 138 -8.59 11.19 2.48
N LEU A 139 -8.82 11.12 3.80
CA LEU A 139 -9.32 9.93 4.46
C LEU A 139 -10.67 9.50 3.88
N THR A 140 -11.61 10.45 3.77
CA THR A 140 -12.94 10.19 3.23
C THR A 140 -12.88 9.71 1.78
N ALA A 141 -12.12 10.39 0.92
CA ALA A 141 -12.01 10.06 -0.49
C ALA A 141 -11.34 8.70 -0.73
N MET A 142 -10.24 8.42 -0.01
CA MET A 142 -9.51 7.15 -0.15
C MET A 142 -10.31 5.94 0.35
N PHE A 143 -11.10 6.10 1.41
CA PHE A 143 -12.00 5.04 1.87
C PHE A 143 -13.15 4.83 0.88
N ALA A 144 -13.75 5.91 0.39
CA ALA A 144 -14.88 5.86 -0.54
C ALA A 144 -14.52 5.18 -1.87
N ILE A 145 -13.35 5.47 -2.45
CA ILE A 145 -12.97 4.92 -3.77
C ILE A 145 -12.84 3.39 -3.77
N LYS A 146 -12.52 2.80 -2.61
CA LYS A 146 -12.48 1.34 -2.41
C LYS A 146 -13.71 0.80 -1.67
N LYS A 147 -14.71 1.64 -1.45
CA LYS A 147 -15.95 1.31 -0.71
C LYS A 147 -15.68 0.73 0.69
N VAL A 148 -14.63 1.20 1.35
CA VAL A 148 -14.35 0.83 2.74
C VAL A 148 -15.13 1.78 3.65
N PRO A 149 -16.01 1.30 4.53
CA PRO A 149 -16.70 2.16 5.49
C PRO A 149 -15.70 2.81 6.44
N LEU A 150 -15.80 4.13 6.63
CA LEU A 150 -14.95 4.86 7.59
C LEU A 150 -15.11 4.32 9.03
N THR A 151 -16.30 3.83 9.38
CA THR A 151 -16.59 3.22 10.69
C THR A 151 -15.71 2.01 11.01
N PHE A 152 -15.05 1.39 10.01
CA PHE A 152 -14.10 0.29 10.23
C PHE A 152 -12.86 0.73 11.00
N LEU A 153 -12.54 2.02 11.01
CA LEU A 153 -11.49 2.55 11.87
C LEU A 153 -11.75 2.21 13.35
N GLY A 154 -13.00 2.23 13.77
CA GLY A 154 -13.41 1.85 15.14
C GLY A 154 -13.28 0.36 15.43
N LEU A 155 -13.10 -0.49 14.41
CA LEU A 155 -12.94 -1.94 14.57
C LEU A 155 -11.47 -2.38 14.69
N ILE A 156 -10.51 -1.48 14.41
CA ILE A 156 -9.07 -1.81 14.46
C ILE A 156 -8.66 -2.50 15.77
N PRO A 157 -9.17 -2.10 16.96
CA PRO A 157 -8.82 -2.77 18.22
C PRO A 157 -9.06 -4.26 18.23
N ASN A 158 -10.09 -4.75 17.51
CA ASN A 158 -10.47 -6.15 17.44
C ASN A 158 -9.48 -6.99 16.62
N TYR A 159 -8.58 -6.35 15.87
CA TYR A 159 -7.65 -7.00 14.94
C TYR A 159 -6.20 -7.04 15.43
N TYR A 160 -5.97 -6.77 16.73
CA TYR A 160 -4.63 -6.79 17.31
C TYR A 160 -3.90 -8.12 17.05
N GLN A 161 -4.47 -9.24 17.46
CA GLN A 161 -3.85 -10.56 17.31
C GLN A 161 -3.62 -10.94 15.85
N PHE A 162 -4.55 -10.56 14.98
CA PHE A 162 -4.44 -10.79 13.55
C PHE A 162 -3.20 -10.09 12.94
N HIS A 163 -2.96 -8.84 13.32
CA HIS A 163 -1.80 -8.11 12.82
C HIS A 163 -0.51 -8.50 13.53
N LEU A 164 -0.55 -8.76 14.84
CA LEU A 164 0.61 -9.21 15.62
C LEU A 164 1.24 -10.46 15.02
N ALA A 165 0.44 -11.41 14.56
CA ALA A 165 0.91 -12.66 13.98
C ALA A 165 1.87 -12.47 12.79
N GLY A 166 1.74 -11.37 12.05
CA GLY A 166 2.61 -11.03 10.92
C GLY A 166 3.86 -10.20 11.30
N PHE A 167 3.95 -9.69 12.52
CA PHE A 167 5.01 -8.76 12.92
C PHE A 167 6.44 -9.34 12.93
N PRO A 168 6.67 -10.63 13.24
CA PRO A 168 8.00 -11.23 13.12
C PRO A 168 8.64 -11.08 11.74
N ALA A 169 7.83 -11.15 10.66
CA ALA A 169 8.31 -10.95 9.30
C ALA A 169 8.74 -9.49 9.07
N VAL A 170 8.08 -8.52 9.69
CA VAL A 170 8.48 -7.09 9.61
C VAL A 170 9.83 -6.90 10.29
N LYS A 171 10.01 -7.44 11.50
CA LYS A 171 11.32 -7.38 12.22
C LYS A 171 12.47 -7.91 11.37
N ALA A 172 12.23 -8.98 10.59
CA ALA A 172 13.26 -9.59 9.74
C ALA A 172 13.64 -8.76 8.49
N THR A 173 12.84 -7.75 8.11
CA THR A 173 13.05 -6.95 6.90
C THR A 173 13.47 -5.52 7.18
N VAL A 174 13.50 -5.11 8.43
CA VAL A 174 13.89 -3.74 8.83
C VAL A 174 15.41 -3.61 8.79
N SER A 175 15.91 -2.42 8.40
CA SER A 175 17.34 -2.12 8.46
C SER A 175 17.89 -2.31 9.86
N PRO A 176 19.11 -2.85 10.00
CA PRO A 176 19.78 -2.99 11.30
C PRO A 176 19.91 -1.66 12.07
N ASP A 177 19.96 -0.53 11.38
CA ASP A 177 20.09 0.81 11.98
C ASP A 177 18.75 1.35 12.52
N PHE A 178 17.64 0.69 12.22
CA PHE A 178 16.32 1.08 12.70
C PHE A 178 15.96 0.35 13.99
N GLU A 179 15.87 1.08 15.09
CA GLU A 179 15.44 0.53 16.39
C GLU A 179 13.93 0.20 16.36
N ILE A 180 13.60 -1.03 15.97
CA ILE A 180 12.21 -1.49 15.96
C ILE A 180 11.71 -1.79 17.38
N LYS A 181 10.60 -1.17 17.77
CA LYS A 181 9.90 -1.45 19.04
C LYS A 181 9.00 -2.69 18.92
N GLU A 182 8.38 -3.12 20.02
CA GLU A 182 7.37 -4.16 19.98
C GLU A 182 6.08 -3.67 19.28
N PHE A 183 5.30 -4.60 18.75
CA PHE A 183 4.11 -4.27 17.96
C PHE A 183 3.10 -3.41 18.71
N ASP A 184 2.96 -3.63 20.03
CA ASP A 184 2.07 -2.87 20.91
C ASP A 184 2.30 -1.36 20.82
N PHE A 185 3.57 -0.96 20.72
CA PHE A 185 3.93 0.45 20.61
C PHE A 185 3.30 1.07 19.33
N TYR A 186 3.48 0.44 18.19
CA TYR A 186 2.95 0.95 16.92
C TYR A 186 1.43 0.83 16.84
N PHE A 187 0.89 -0.26 17.36
CA PHE A 187 -0.55 -0.49 17.38
C PHE A 187 -1.26 0.56 18.21
N ASN A 188 -0.81 0.83 19.43
CA ASN A 188 -1.37 1.84 20.31
C ASN A 188 -1.23 3.24 19.70
N TYR A 189 -0.09 3.55 19.05
CA TYR A 189 0.10 4.80 18.34
C TYR A 189 -0.99 5.04 17.27
N VAL A 190 -1.28 4.00 16.48
CA VAL A 190 -2.34 4.09 15.46
C VAL A 190 -3.72 4.18 16.09
N LEU A 191 -3.98 3.51 17.21
CA LEU A 191 -5.25 3.67 17.94
C LEU A 191 -5.45 5.09 18.44
N ASP A 192 -4.41 5.74 18.98
CA ASP A 192 -4.48 7.12 19.41
C ASP A 192 -4.74 8.08 18.25
N LEU A 193 -4.11 7.84 17.08
CA LEU A 193 -4.40 8.57 15.87
C LEU A 193 -5.87 8.41 15.45
N VAL A 194 -6.37 7.18 15.38
CA VAL A 194 -7.75 6.86 15.00
C VAL A 194 -8.75 7.50 15.97
N ASN A 195 -8.45 7.54 17.27
CA ASN A 195 -9.28 8.22 18.27
C ASN A 195 -9.35 9.74 18.02
N ARG A 196 -8.24 10.38 17.66
CA ARG A 196 -8.26 11.80 17.27
C ARG A 196 -9.08 12.08 16.01
N LEU A 197 -9.16 11.10 15.09
CA LEU A 197 -9.95 11.18 13.87
C LEU A 197 -11.44 10.82 14.09
N LYS A 198 -11.85 10.48 15.31
CA LYS A 198 -13.23 10.05 15.62
C LYS A 198 -14.33 10.97 15.08
N PRO A 199 -14.20 12.31 15.11
CA PRO A 199 -15.22 13.20 14.54
C PRO A 199 -15.45 12.98 13.04
N THR A 200 -14.49 12.41 12.31
CA THR A 200 -14.58 12.17 10.86
C THR A 200 -15.30 10.87 10.54
N TRP A 201 -15.14 9.83 11.34
CA TRP A 201 -15.62 8.48 11.01
C TRP A 201 -16.76 7.95 11.89
N ASN A 202 -17.08 8.62 12.97
CA ASN A 202 -18.16 8.22 13.90
C ASN A 202 -19.37 9.18 13.80
N LYS A 203 -19.78 9.49 12.58
CA LYS A 203 -20.95 10.34 12.28
C LYS A 203 -22.20 9.50 12.12
#